data_68837f35a428590eeb2a7c43ea31ca60
#
_entry.id   68837f35a428590eeb2a7c43ea31ca60
#
_cell.length_a   1.000
_cell.length_b   1.000
_cell.length_c   1.000
_cell.angle_alpha   90.00
_cell.angle_beta   90.00
_cell.angle_gamma   90.00
#
_symmetry.space_group_name_H-M   'P 1'
#
loop_
_entity.id
_entity.type
_entity.pdbx_description
1 polymer ?
#
loop_
_entity_poly.entity_id
_entity_poly.type
_entity_poly.pdbx_seq_one_letter_code
_entity_poly.pdbx_strand_id
1 'polypeptide(L)'
;MKVLIVFATRYGHARKLARFVAERLSRSGHDVRVHDAAERPWPAPAAFGAALLVGALHMVRLPAPLRRFARANRDTLNRMPAALICISLSAAGEDSRDRSGLAQAVGRFAFRTGWRPRDVHHAAGDMRFSAYDPLTRRIIAWIARRRGHPVKSGQDYDLTDYASLAAFVERFVAEAAA
;
A
#
# COMPACT_ATOMS: atom_id res chain seq x y z
N MET A 1 -3.08 -19.89 -7.67
CA MET A 1 -3.95 -18.99 -8.48
C MET A 1 -3.12 -17.90 -9.12
N LYS A 2 -3.70 -17.12 -10.08
CA LYS A 2 -3.08 -15.91 -10.61
C LYS A 2 -3.42 -14.70 -9.74
N VAL A 3 -2.40 -13.96 -9.30
CA VAL A 3 -2.57 -12.77 -8.44
C VAL A 3 -2.00 -11.53 -9.14
N LEU A 4 -2.78 -10.47 -9.20
CA LEU A 4 -2.36 -9.17 -9.71
C LEU A 4 -1.96 -8.26 -8.55
N ILE A 5 -0.75 -7.72 -8.60
CA ILE A 5 -0.31 -6.67 -7.66
C ILE A 5 -0.10 -5.38 -8.45
N VAL A 6 -0.87 -4.35 -8.12
CA VAL A 6 -0.76 -3.03 -8.75
C VAL A 6 -0.27 -2.02 -7.72
N PHE A 7 0.85 -1.40 -7.98
CA PHE A 7 1.40 -0.40 -7.05
C PHE A 7 1.51 0.97 -7.72
N ALA A 8 1.58 2.01 -6.87
CA ALA A 8 2.02 3.33 -7.27
C ALA A 8 2.91 3.92 -6.19
N THR A 9 4.06 4.44 -6.60
CA THR A 9 5.08 4.94 -5.69
C THR A 9 5.61 6.31 -6.11
N ARG A 10 5.98 7.13 -5.13
CA ARG A 10 6.70 8.39 -5.35
C ARG A 10 8.18 8.26 -4.98
N TYR A 11 8.45 7.54 -3.88
CA TYR A 11 9.79 7.40 -3.29
C TYR A 11 10.28 5.95 -3.28
N GLY A 12 9.60 5.02 -3.96
CA GLY A 12 10.02 3.63 -4.14
C GLY A 12 9.51 2.64 -3.10
N HIS A 13 8.98 3.08 -1.94
CA HIS A 13 8.58 2.15 -0.87
C HIS A 13 7.42 1.23 -1.27
N ALA A 14 6.37 1.74 -1.92
CA ALA A 14 5.27 0.88 -2.39
C ALA A 14 5.75 -0.18 -3.41
N ARG A 15 6.77 0.14 -4.23
CA ARG A 15 7.41 -0.84 -5.12
C ARG A 15 8.15 -1.92 -4.32
N LYS A 16 8.88 -1.53 -3.24
CA LYS A 16 9.57 -2.46 -2.35
C LYS A 16 8.58 -3.44 -1.71
N LEU A 17 7.47 -2.95 -1.15
CA LEU A 17 6.44 -3.80 -0.56
C LEU A 17 5.74 -4.68 -1.60
N ALA A 18 5.42 -4.15 -2.77
CA ALA A 18 4.83 -4.94 -3.85
C ALA A 18 5.72 -6.10 -4.29
N ARG A 19 7.04 -5.89 -4.37
CA ARG A 19 8.01 -6.96 -4.66
C ARG A 19 8.10 -7.99 -3.53
N PHE A 20 8.17 -7.54 -2.28
CA PHE A 20 8.16 -8.45 -1.12
C PHE A 20 6.93 -9.35 -1.13
N VAL A 21 5.73 -8.77 -1.35
CA VAL A 21 4.48 -9.52 -1.45
C VAL A 21 4.52 -10.50 -2.62
N ALA A 22 5.01 -10.07 -3.78
CA ALA A 22 5.14 -10.93 -4.95
C ALA A 22 6.05 -12.14 -4.70
N GLU A 23 7.24 -11.92 -4.11
CA GLU A 23 8.16 -12.99 -3.75
C GLU A 23 7.53 -13.97 -2.77
N ARG A 24 6.82 -13.47 -1.76
CA ARG A 24 6.15 -14.31 -0.76
C ARG A 24 5.10 -15.19 -1.41
N LEU A 25 4.22 -14.63 -2.21
CA LEU A 25 3.16 -15.36 -2.90
C LEU A 25 3.69 -16.33 -3.95
N SER A 26 4.74 -15.96 -4.69
CA SER A 26 5.39 -16.87 -5.65
C SER A 26 6.01 -18.09 -4.98
N ARG A 27 6.64 -17.92 -3.79
CA ARG A 27 7.15 -19.05 -2.99
C ARG A 27 6.03 -19.96 -2.48
N SER A 28 4.83 -19.45 -2.31
CA SER A 28 3.63 -20.23 -1.96
C SER A 28 2.91 -20.83 -3.19
N GLY A 29 3.53 -20.81 -4.37
CA GLY A 29 3.02 -21.44 -5.59
C GLY A 29 1.97 -20.64 -6.36
N HIS A 30 1.85 -19.33 -6.12
CA HIS A 30 0.97 -18.46 -6.90
C HIS A 30 1.71 -17.87 -8.12
N ASP A 31 0.98 -17.69 -9.24
CA ASP A 31 1.45 -16.96 -10.42
C ASP A 31 1.19 -15.45 -10.20
N VAL A 32 2.24 -14.67 -10.00
CA VAL A 32 2.11 -13.27 -9.58
C VAL A 32 2.59 -12.31 -10.66
N ARG A 33 1.72 -11.37 -11.03
CA ARG A 33 2.05 -10.25 -11.90
C ARG A 33 2.10 -8.96 -11.10
N VAL A 34 3.25 -8.27 -11.12
CA VAL A 34 3.43 -6.94 -10.52
C VAL A 34 3.38 -5.88 -11.62
N HIS A 35 2.63 -4.80 -11.38
CA HIS A 35 2.47 -3.72 -12.36
C HIS A 35 2.49 -2.34 -11.69
N ASP A 36 3.21 -1.39 -12.28
CA ASP A 36 3.17 0.02 -11.86
C ASP A 36 1.94 0.70 -12.47
N ALA A 37 1.06 1.24 -11.66
CA ALA A 37 -0.15 1.92 -12.11
C ALA A 37 0.13 3.19 -12.96
N ALA A 38 1.37 3.68 -12.95
CA ALA A 38 1.79 4.79 -13.81
C ALA A 38 2.03 4.35 -15.25
N GLU A 39 2.31 3.08 -15.49
CA GLU A 39 2.61 2.49 -16.80
C GLU A 39 1.33 2.01 -17.49
N ARG A 40 1.27 2.13 -18.83
CA ARG A 40 0.17 1.65 -19.66
C ARG A 40 0.70 0.78 -20.79
N PRO A 41 -0.08 -0.20 -21.31
CA PRO A 41 -1.46 -0.53 -20.91
C PRO A 41 -1.55 -1.27 -19.57
N TRP A 42 -2.65 -1.08 -18.85
CA TRP A 42 -2.90 -1.81 -17.61
C TRP A 42 -3.32 -3.25 -17.87
N PRO A 43 -2.87 -4.22 -17.04
CA PRO A 43 -3.43 -5.56 -17.07
C PRO A 43 -4.91 -5.52 -16.67
N ALA A 44 -5.76 -6.30 -17.36
CA ALA A 44 -7.16 -6.45 -17.02
C ALA A 44 -7.31 -7.29 -15.74
N PRO A 45 -7.86 -6.77 -14.62
CA PRO A 45 -7.97 -7.55 -13.38
C PRO A 45 -8.80 -8.83 -13.53
N ALA A 46 -9.76 -8.86 -14.44
CA ALA A 46 -10.58 -10.05 -14.72
C ALA A 46 -9.80 -11.29 -15.17
N ALA A 47 -8.53 -11.12 -15.60
CA ALA A 47 -7.64 -12.24 -15.95
C ALA A 47 -6.96 -12.90 -14.74
N PHE A 48 -7.24 -12.42 -13.52
CA PHE A 48 -6.63 -12.86 -12.26
C PHE A 48 -7.69 -13.36 -11.28
N GLY A 49 -7.30 -14.26 -10.38
CA GLY A 49 -8.17 -14.75 -9.31
C GLY A 49 -8.25 -13.80 -8.13
N ALA A 50 -7.23 -12.97 -7.90
CA ALA A 50 -7.21 -11.97 -6.86
C ALA A 50 -6.38 -10.74 -7.26
N ALA A 51 -6.64 -9.58 -6.61
CA ALA A 51 -5.89 -8.36 -6.84
C ALA A 51 -5.48 -7.68 -5.52
N LEU A 52 -4.23 -7.19 -5.47
CA LEU A 52 -3.69 -6.39 -4.37
C LEU A 52 -3.26 -5.03 -4.90
N LEU A 53 -3.83 -3.95 -4.36
CA LEU A 53 -3.43 -2.60 -4.68
C LEU A 53 -2.54 -2.05 -3.56
N VAL A 54 -1.36 -1.52 -3.92
CA VAL A 54 -0.34 -1.06 -2.96
C VAL A 54 -0.05 0.41 -3.19
N GLY A 55 -0.23 1.24 -2.16
CA GLY A 55 0.04 2.67 -2.29
C GLY A 55 0.34 3.36 -0.97
N ALA A 56 1.26 4.32 -1.01
CA ALA A 56 1.58 5.14 0.14
C ALA A 56 0.69 6.39 0.20
N LEU A 57 0.16 6.68 1.39
CA LEU A 57 -0.54 7.93 1.66
C LEU A 57 0.44 9.10 1.61
N HIS A 58 0.12 10.08 0.79
CA HIS A 58 0.79 11.36 0.78
C HIS A 58 -0.23 12.47 1.01
N MET A 59 -0.07 13.24 2.08
CA MET A 59 -1.07 14.23 2.51
C MET A 59 -2.51 13.67 2.51
N VAL A 60 -2.70 12.51 3.19
CA VAL A 60 -4.00 11.82 3.35
C VAL A 60 -4.63 11.34 2.02
N ARG A 61 -3.84 11.19 0.95
CA ARG A 61 -4.32 10.74 -0.38
C ARG A 61 -3.43 9.64 -0.93
N LEU A 62 -4.04 8.61 -1.49
CA LEU A 62 -3.33 7.62 -2.29
C LEU A 62 -2.90 8.21 -3.65
N PRO A 63 -1.83 7.70 -4.28
CA PRO A 63 -1.29 8.22 -5.54
C PRO A 63 -2.32 8.29 -6.67
N ALA A 64 -2.25 9.33 -7.50
CA ALA A 64 -3.18 9.52 -8.60
C ALA A 64 -3.20 8.35 -9.62
N PRO A 65 -2.06 7.72 -10.00
CA PRO A 65 -2.07 6.54 -10.86
C PRO A 65 -2.90 5.39 -10.27
N LEU A 66 -2.74 5.09 -8.97
CA LEU A 66 -3.48 4.02 -8.29
C LEU A 66 -4.99 4.32 -8.26
N ARG A 67 -5.36 5.58 -8.01
CA ARG A 67 -6.77 6.01 -8.05
C ARG A 67 -7.38 5.87 -9.44
N ARG A 68 -6.63 6.21 -10.50
CA ARG A 68 -7.08 6.05 -11.89
C ARG A 68 -7.29 4.58 -12.24
N PHE A 69 -6.33 3.72 -11.86
CA PHE A 69 -6.46 2.28 -12.05
C PHE A 69 -7.69 1.72 -11.34
N ALA A 70 -7.84 2.01 -10.04
CA ALA A 70 -8.98 1.53 -9.24
C ALA A 70 -10.33 2.01 -9.81
N ARG A 71 -10.42 3.29 -10.21
CA ARG A 71 -11.65 3.86 -10.80
C ARG A 71 -12.00 3.21 -12.13
N ALA A 72 -11.02 3.00 -13.01
CA ALA A 72 -11.25 2.41 -14.32
C ALA A 72 -11.67 0.93 -14.23
N ASN A 73 -11.25 0.23 -13.18
CA ASN A 73 -11.49 -1.19 -12.98
C ASN A 73 -12.44 -1.49 -11.79
N ARG A 74 -13.18 -0.47 -11.30
CA ARG A 74 -13.98 -0.58 -10.07
C ARG A 74 -14.97 -1.73 -10.09
N ASP A 75 -15.63 -1.95 -11.23
CA ASP A 75 -16.69 -2.96 -11.34
C ASP A 75 -16.10 -4.39 -11.22
N THR A 76 -14.94 -4.62 -11.82
CA THR A 76 -14.22 -5.89 -11.69
C THR A 76 -13.67 -6.07 -10.29
N LEU A 77 -12.99 -5.04 -9.74
CA LEU A 77 -12.41 -5.08 -8.41
C LEU A 77 -13.45 -5.26 -7.28
N ASN A 78 -14.68 -4.79 -7.49
CA ASN A 78 -15.77 -4.99 -6.52
C ASN A 78 -16.37 -6.41 -6.57
N ARG A 79 -16.21 -7.13 -7.71
CA ARG A 79 -16.73 -8.50 -7.88
C ARG A 79 -15.72 -9.59 -7.58
N MET A 80 -14.42 -9.27 -7.58
CA MET A 80 -13.35 -10.22 -7.31
C MET A 80 -12.74 -10.03 -5.92
N PRO A 81 -12.03 -11.02 -5.37
CA PRO A 81 -11.18 -10.81 -4.20
C PRO A 81 -10.15 -9.71 -4.49
N ALA A 82 -10.30 -8.56 -3.83
CA ALA A 82 -9.41 -7.42 -4.02
C ALA A 82 -9.18 -6.68 -2.70
N ALA A 83 -7.90 -6.46 -2.35
CA ALA A 83 -7.50 -5.80 -1.10
C ALA A 83 -6.56 -4.63 -1.34
N LEU A 84 -6.48 -3.73 -0.35
CA LEU A 84 -5.63 -2.55 -0.35
C LEU A 84 -4.54 -2.67 0.72
N ILE A 85 -3.30 -2.51 0.32
CA ILE A 85 -2.16 -2.28 1.21
C ILE A 85 -1.89 -0.78 1.23
N CYS A 86 -2.29 -0.14 2.32
CA CYS A 86 -2.21 1.31 2.53
C CYS A 86 -1.00 1.63 3.40
N ILE A 87 0.01 2.25 2.84
CA ILE A 87 1.27 2.58 3.52
C ILE A 87 1.19 3.99 4.09
N SER A 88 1.55 4.16 5.36
CA SER A 88 1.63 5.49 5.97
C SER A 88 2.55 5.50 7.18
N LEU A 89 3.10 6.67 7.52
CA LEU A 89 3.82 6.85 8.80
C LEU A 89 2.90 6.73 10.01
N SER A 90 1.61 7.04 9.85
CA SER A 90 0.60 6.91 10.90
C SER A 90 0.29 5.44 11.25
N ALA A 91 0.59 4.49 10.38
CA ALA A 91 0.40 3.07 10.67
C ALA A 91 1.42 2.52 11.70
N ALA A 92 2.52 3.23 11.94
CA ALA A 92 3.47 2.91 13.01
C ALA A 92 3.02 3.43 14.40
N GLY A 93 1.96 4.23 14.48
CA GLY A 93 1.44 4.81 15.72
C GLY A 93 0.27 4.01 16.28
N GLU A 94 0.16 3.97 17.60
CA GLU A 94 -0.97 3.31 18.32
C GLU A 94 -2.14 4.27 18.63
N ASP A 95 -2.00 5.57 18.29
CA ASP A 95 -2.98 6.61 18.62
C ASP A 95 -4.30 6.38 17.85
N SER A 96 -5.41 6.56 18.56
CA SER A 96 -6.76 6.48 18.01
C SER A 96 -7.01 7.51 16.90
N ARG A 97 -6.36 8.70 16.97
CA ARG A 97 -6.42 9.74 15.93
C ARG A 97 -5.76 9.28 14.63
N ASP A 98 -4.65 8.56 14.72
CA ASP A 98 -3.96 8.01 13.56
C ASP A 98 -4.84 6.95 12.87
N ARG A 99 -5.45 6.04 13.63
CA ARG A 99 -6.39 5.04 13.10
C ARG A 99 -7.61 5.66 12.43
N SER A 100 -8.22 6.66 13.04
CA SER A 100 -9.37 7.37 12.44
C SER A 100 -8.99 8.13 11.16
N GLY A 101 -7.82 8.74 11.13
CA GLY A 101 -7.27 9.39 9.93
C GLY A 101 -7.01 8.43 8.77
N LEU A 102 -6.51 7.22 9.06
CA LEU A 102 -6.32 6.15 8.07
C LEU A 102 -7.65 5.64 7.52
N ALA A 103 -8.63 5.39 8.39
CA ALA A 103 -9.97 4.97 7.97
C ALA A 103 -10.65 6.01 7.07
N GLN A 104 -10.53 7.30 7.42
CA GLN A 104 -11.03 8.39 6.58
C GLN A 104 -10.32 8.50 5.23
N ALA A 105 -9.01 8.26 5.18
CA ALA A 105 -8.26 8.28 3.92
C ALA A 105 -8.70 7.17 2.98
N VAL A 106 -8.88 5.94 3.51
CA VAL A 106 -9.42 4.80 2.76
C VAL A 106 -10.86 5.04 2.33
N GLY A 107 -11.72 5.56 3.21
CA GLY A 107 -13.11 5.91 2.87
C GLY A 107 -13.20 6.95 1.75
N ARG A 108 -12.38 7.98 1.78
CA ARG A 108 -12.29 8.98 0.69
C ARG A 108 -11.78 8.38 -0.61
N PHE A 109 -10.84 7.45 -0.53
CA PHE A 109 -10.35 6.72 -1.70
C PHE A 109 -11.46 5.88 -2.31
N ALA A 110 -12.17 5.08 -1.51
CA ALA A 110 -13.29 4.25 -1.94
C ALA A 110 -14.41 5.09 -2.58
N PHE A 111 -14.80 6.20 -1.94
CA PHE A 111 -15.81 7.12 -2.48
C PHE A 111 -15.41 7.70 -3.85
N ARG A 112 -14.15 8.13 -4.00
CA ARG A 112 -13.67 8.76 -5.24
C ARG A 112 -13.44 7.79 -6.38
N THR A 113 -13.14 6.54 -6.09
CA THR A 113 -12.85 5.50 -7.10
C THR A 113 -14.07 4.65 -7.44
N GLY A 114 -15.06 4.56 -6.53
CA GLY A 114 -16.16 3.62 -6.60
C GLY A 114 -15.77 2.18 -6.30
N TRP A 115 -14.49 1.93 -5.92
CA TRP A 115 -14.03 0.62 -5.47
C TRP A 115 -13.96 0.56 -3.94
N ARG A 116 -14.60 -0.45 -3.37
CA ARG A 116 -14.59 -0.73 -1.93
C ARG A 116 -13.72 -1.96 -1.68
N PRO A 117 -12.46 -1.78 -1.21
CA PRO A 117 -11.62 -2.94 -0.89
C PRO A 117 -12.29 -3.82 0.15
N ARG A 118 -12.28 -5.14 -0.08
CA ARG A 118 -12.82 -6.12 0.86
C ARG A 118 -12.00 -6.12 2.14
N ASP A 119 -10.67 -6.02 2.00
CA ASP A 119 -9.71 -5.96 3.08
C ASP A 119 -8.73 -4.81 2.91
N VAL A 120 -8.27 -4.26 4.04
CA VAL A 120 -7.27 -3.18 4.07
C VAL A 120 -6.20 -3.52 5.09
N HIS A 121 -4.95 -3.62 4.62
CA HIS A 121 -3.78 -3.70 5.49
C HIS A 121 -3.11 -2.32 5.59
N HIS A 122 -2.89 -1.84 6.80
CA HIS A 122 -2.17 -0.62 7.08
C HIS A 122 -0.71 -0.96 7.39
N ALA A 123 0.17 -0.76 6.41
CA ALA A 123 1.60 -0.95 6.58
C ALA A 123 2.27 0.34 7.07
N ALA A 124 3.19 0.24 8.01
CA ALA A 124 4.07 1.36 8.34
C ALA A 124 4.98 1.70 7.16
N GLY A 125 5.21 2.98 6.93
CA GLY A 125 6.05 3.47 5.85
C GLY A 125 7.54 3.48 6.21
N ASP A 126 8.38 3.74 5.20
CA ASP A 126 9.76 4.10 5.40
C ASP A 126 9.93 5.63 5.55
N MET A 127 10.95 6.03 6.29
CA MET A 127 11.41 7.41 6.37
C MET A 127 12.71 7.53 5.57
N ARG A 128 12.59 7.94 4.30
CA ARG A 128 13.74 8.10 3.40
C ARG A 128 14.29 9.51 3.46
N PHE A 129 15.02 9.82 4.53
CA PHE A 129 15.65 11.13 4.68
C PHE A 129 16.62 11.48 3.55
N SER A 130 17.24 10.47 2.92
CA SER A 130 18.12 10.63 1.76
C SER A 130 17.38 11.13 0.51
N ALA A 131 16.09 10.80 0.36
CA ALA A 131 15.27 11.14 -0.81
C ALA A 131 14.41 12.41 -0.63
N TYR A 132 14.38 12.99 0.57
CA TYR A 132 13.56 14.18 0.85
C TYR A 132 14.36 15.46 0.58
N ASP A 133 13.67 16.47 0.04
CA ASP A 133 14.17 17.84 0.04
C ASP A 133 14.37 18.36 1.48
N PRO A 134 15.21 19.39 1.70
CA PRO A 134 15.55 19.86 3.04
C PRO A 134 14.36 20.25 3.90
N LEU A 135 13.30 20.83 3.31
CA LEU A 135 12.11 21.25 4.05
C LEU A 135 11.28 20.05 4.49
N THR A 136 11.00 19.12 3.56
CA THR A 136 10.31 17.85 3.85
C THR A 136 11.07 17.04 4.90
N ARG A 137 12.39 16.98 4.81
CA ARG A 137 13.27 16.31 5.79
C ARG A 137 13.07 16.84 7.21
N ARG A 138 13.04 18.17 7.38
CA ARG A 138 12.82 18.82 8.69
C ARG A 138 11.43 18.51 9.24
N ILE A 139 10.40 18.57 8.41
CA ILE A 139 9.01 18.29 8.81
C ILE A 139 8.86 16.84 9.25
N ILE A 140 9.37 15.89 8.45
CA ILE A 140 9.30 14.45 8.77
C ILE A 140 10.11 14.12 10.04
N ALA A 141 11.30 14.70 10.22
CA ALA A 141 12.08 14.54 11.43
C ALA A 141 11.37 15.07 12.69
N TRP A 142 10.69 16.21 12.56
CA TRP A 142 9.90 16.78 13.66
C TRP A 142 8.69 15.88 14.00
N ILE A 143 7.96 15.36 13.00
CA ILE A 143 6.83 14.44 13.21
C ILE A 143 7.33 13.15 13.87
N ALA A 144 8.43 12.57 13.39
CA ALA A 144 8.99 11.34 13.94
C ALA A 144 9.41 11.49 15.40
N ARG A 145 10.09 12.61 15.76
CA ARG A 145 10.47 12.91 17.16
C ARG A 145 9.25 13.05 18.06
N ARG A 146 8.18 13.73 17.60
CA ARG A 146 6.92 13.85 18.37
C ARG A 146 6.23 12.51 18.61
N ARG A 147 6.49 11.51 17.76
CA ARG A 147 5.96 10.14 17.88
C ARG A 147 6.89 9.17 18.61
N GLY A 148 7.94 9.70 19.25
CA GLY A 148 8.89 8.87 20.02
C GLY A 148 9.86 8.04 19.18
N HIS A 149 9.93 8.27 17.86
CA HIS A 149 10.93 7.62 17.01
C HIS A 149 12.26 8.40 17.05
N PRO A 150 13.33 7.83 17.61
CA PRO A 150 14.63 8.49 17.60
C PRO A 150 15.19 8.48 16.18
N VAL A 151 15.11 9.62 15.50
CA VAL A 151 15.67 9.78 14.15
C VAL A 151 16.97 10.54 14.21
N LYS A 152 18.04 9.92 13.69
CA LYS A 152 19.30 10.61 13.39
C LYS A 152 19.15 11.26 12.00
N SER A 153 19.50 12.53 11.89
CA SER A 153 19.44 13.26 10.64
C SER A 153 20.28 12.57 9.56
N GLY A 154 19.67 12.26 8.42
CA GLY A 154 20.34 11.65 7.27
C GLY A 154 20.32 10.13 7.18
N GLN A 155 19.75 9.42 8.12
CA GLN A 155 19.61 7.96 8.07
C GLN A 155 18.20 7.54 7.67
N ASP A 156 18.10 6.59 6.73
CA ASP A 156 16.81 6.03 6.28
C ASP A 156 16.35 4.95 7.28
N TYR A 157 15.02 4.93 7.55
CA TYR A 157 14.40 3.98 8.48
C TYR A 157 13.25 3.28 7.79
N ASP A 158 13.25 1.95 7.80
CA ASP A 158 12.13 1.13 7.38
C ASP A 158 11.36 0.67 8.62
N LEU A 159 10.14 1.17 8.78
CA LEU A 159 9.27 0.85 9.93
C LEU A 159 8.26 -0.26 9.59
N THR A 160 8.40 -0.90 8.43
CA THR A 160 7.44 -1.90 7.96
C THR A 160 7.51 -3.17 8.81
N ASP A 161 6.38 -3.59 9.36
CA ASP A 161 6.20 -4.92 9.91
C ASP A 161 5.95 -5.93 8.77
N TYR A 162 7.05 -6.52 8.29
CA TYR A 162 7.01 -7.51 7.22
C TYR A 162 6.32 -8.81 7.62
N ALA A 163 6.34 -9.18 8.91
CA ALA A 163 5.66 -10.38 9.39
C ALA A 163 4.14 -10.22 9.33
N SER A 164 3.62 -9.09 9.82
CA SER A 164 2.21 -8.74 9.73
C SER A 164 1.74 -8.63 8.28
N LEU A 165 2.54 -8.01 7.39
CA LEU A 165 2.23 -7.92 5.97
C LEU A 165 2.18 -9.31 5.32
N ALA A 166 3.14 -10.20 5.62
CA ALA A 166 3.16 -11.56 5.10
C ALA A 166 1.92 -12.35 5.54
N ALA A 167 1.60 -12.32 6.85
CA ALA A 167 0.41 -12.98 7.39
C ALA A 167 -0.89 -12.47 6.74
N PHE A 168 -0.98 -11.15 6.51
CA PHE A 168 -2.13 -10.55 5.82
C PHE A 168 -2.29 -11.10 4.40
N VAL A 169 -1.25 -11.10 3.58
CA VAL A 169 -1.37 -11.50 2.18
C VAL A 169 -1.59 -13.01 2.04
N GLU A 170 -1.02 -13.83 2.92
CA GLU A 170 -1.24 -15.29 2.94
C GLU A 170 -2.69 -15.62 3.29
N ARG A 171 -3.23 -15.00 4.35
CA ARG A 171 -4.64 -15.15 4.70
C ARG A 171 -5.55 -14.69 3.55
N PHE A 172 -5.30 -13.50 2.99
CA PHE A 172 -6.11 -12.97 1.89
C PHE A 172 -6.17 -13.91 0.68
N VAL A 173 -5.05 -14.48 0.24
CA VAL A 173 -5.06 -15.39 -0.92
C VAL A 173 -5.65 -16.76 -0.59
N ALA A 174 -5.53 -17.23 0.66
CA ALA A 174 -6.17 -18.47 1.11
C ALA A 174 -7.70 -18.32 1.09
N GLU A 175 -8.25 -17.20 1.60
CA GLU A 175 -9.68 -16.88 1.56
C GLU A 175 -10.18 -16.63 0.12
N ALA A 176 -9.33 -16.10 -0.77
CA ALA A 176 -9.67 -15.90 -2.18
C ALA A 176 -9.70 -17.20 -3.00
N ALA A 177 -9.08 -18.26 -2.52
CA ALA A 177 -9.02 -19.56 -3.16
C ALA A 177 -10.13 -20.52 -2.70
N ALA A 178 -10.77 -20.22 -1.57
CA ALA A 178 -11.89 -20.97 -0.99
C ALA A 178 -13.20 -20.68 -1.70
#